data_aa4b6e1fa194b6236e47635edd98a20f
#
_entry.id   aa4b6e1fa194b6236e47635edd98a20f
#
_cell.length_a   1.000
_cell.length_b   1.000
_cell.length_c   1.000
_cell.angle_alpha   90.00
_cell.angle_beta   90.00
_cell.angle_gamma   90.00
#
_symmetry.space_group_name_H-M   'P 1'
#
loop_
_entity.id
_entity.type
_entity.pdbx_description
1 polymer ?
#
loop_
_entity_poly.entity_id
_entity_poly.type
_entity_poly.pdbx_seq_one_letter_code
_entity_poly.pdbx_strand_id
1 'polypeptide(L)'
;MCIRDRSNPVDVLTYAAWRLSGLPAGQVFGSGTVLDTARLKYLLGQELGVDSRNVHAAILGEHGDSELAVWSSANISSIDLDRFCQLRGRPDRAGLDRIYREVRDSAYEIIRRKGATYYGIAMAVARIAECIVRDERAMLPVSVLLQGQYGLDGLCLSIPAIVGRNGVESVLEIPLDPGERQALLDSAARLKAVIRDAGL
;
A
#
# COMPACT_ATOMS: atom_id res chain seq x y z
N MET A 1 -7.52 26.08 -7.28
CA MET A 1 -6.50 25.50 -6.39
C MET A 1 -6.64 23.99 -6.45
N CYS A 2 -5.65 23.28 -6.97
CA CYS A 2 -5.77 21.85 -7.24
C CYS A 2 -5.48 21.04 -5.97
N ILE A 3 -6.49 20.34 -5.46
CA ILE A 3 -6.38 19.50 -4.25
C ILE A 3 -5.42 18.34 -4.47
N ARG A 4 -5.19 17.93 -5.71
CA ARG A 4 -4.46 16.72 -6.10
C ARG A 4 -2.96 16.72 -5.74
N ASP A 5 -2.33 17.89 -5.70
CA ASP A 5 -0.90 18.01 -5.42
C ASP A 5 -0.63 18.11 -3.91
N ARG A 6 -1.67 18.02 -3.09
CA ARG A 6 -1.62 18.19 -1.63
C ARG A 6 -1.79 16.91 -0.84
N SER A 7 -2.17 15.81 -1.48
CA SER A 7 -2.28 14.52 -0.82
C SER A 7 -0.99 13.70 -0.86
N ASN A 8 0.02 14.15 -1.59
CA ASN A 8 1.36 13.56 -1.62
C ASN A 8 2.39 14.55 -1.04
N PRO A 9 3.37 14.04 -0.30
CA PRO A 9 3.59 12.63 0.07
C PRO A 9 2.63 12.19 1.19
N VAL A 10 1.75 11.20 0.92
CA VAL A 10 0.67 10.80 1.82
C VAL A 10 1.18 10.35 3.19
N ASP A 11 2.27 9.60 3.25
CA ASP A 11 2.81 9.06 4.51
C ASP A 11 3.35 10.18 5.42
N VAL A 12 4.06 11.15 4.86
CA VAL A 12 4.55 12.33 5.58
C VAL A 12 3.39 13.21 6.07
N LEU A 13 2.38 13.42 5.22
CA LEU A 13 1.20 14.21 5.57
C LEU A 13 0.34 13.50 6.63
N THR A 14 0.25 12.18 6.60
CA THR A 14 -0.42 11.38 7.63
C THR A 14 0.30 11.54 8.97
N TYR A 15 1.63 11.47 8.98
CA TYR A 15 2.42 11.71 10.18
C TYR A 15 2.23 13.13 10.74
N ALA A 16 2.28 14.15 9.88
CA ALA A 16 2.05 15.53 10.26
C ALA A 16 0.62 15.74 10.83
N ALA A 17 -0.38 15.18 10.15
CA ALA A 17 -1.78 15.25 10.62
C ALA A 17 -1.97 14.60 11.98
N TRP A 18 -1.34 13.43 12.21
CA TRP A 18 -1.37 12.78 13.52
C TRP A 18 -0.73 13.67 14.60
N ARG A 19 0.48 14.19 14.35
CA ARG A 19 1.17 15.04 15.32
C ARG A 19 0.41 16.31 15.68
N LEU A 20 -0.26 16.91 14.71
CA LEU A 20 -0.94 18.21 14.89
C LEU A 20 -2.37 18.06 15.41
N SER A 21 -3.04 16.95 15.15
CA SER A 21 -4.44 16.76 15.55
C SER A 21 -4.64 16.41 17.02
N GLY A 22 -3.65 15.80 17.67
CA GLY A 22 -3.78 15.24 19.01
C GLY A 22 -4.71 14.03 19.11
N LEU A 23 -5.16 13.48 17.97
CA LEU A 23 -6.03 12.31 17.93
C LEU A 23 -5.24 11.01 18.17
N PRO A 24 -5.90 9.95 18.68
CA PRO A 24 -5.29 8.62 18.77
C PRO A 24 -4.77 8.13 17.42
N ALA A 25 -3.64 7.42 17.41
CA ALA A 25 -2.99 6.93 16.19
C ALA A 25 -3.91 6.12 15.26
N GLY A 26 -4.83 5.32 15.83
CA GLY A 26 -5.80 4.55 15.03
C GLY A 26 -6.85 5.40 14.31
N GLN A 27 -7.04 6.67 14.69
CA GLN A 27 -8.01 7.58 14.07
C GLN A 27 -7.39 8.47 12.97
N VAL A 28 -6.07 8.47 12.84
CA VAL A 28 -5.36 9.24 11.81
C VAL A 28 -4.53 8.30 10.97
N PHE A 29 -4.94 8.07 9.75
CA PHE A 29 -4.24 7.20 8.81
C PHE A 29 -4.50 7.67 7.37
N GLY A 30 -3.58 7.36 6.49
CA GLY A 30 -3.64 7.70 5.07
C GLY A 30 -4.13 6.55 4.22
N SER A 31 -4.51 6.85 2.98
CA SER A 31 -4.90 5.82 2.00
C SER A 31 -3.76 4.83 1.69
N GLY A 32 -2.52 5.23 1.92
CA GLY A 32 -1.35 4.40 1.72
C GLY A 32 -1.31 3.75 0.35
N THR A 33 -0.94 2.48 0.31
CA THR A 33 -0.82 1.67 -0.90
C THR A 33 -2.08 0.85 -1.22
N VAL A 34 -3.26 1.25 -0.72
CA VAL A 34 -4.54 0.57 -1.03
C VAL A 34 -4.81 0.57 -2.53
N LEU A 35 -4.58 1.70 -3.21
CA LEU A 35 -4.79 1.81 -4.66
C LEU A 35 -3.78 0.98 -5.43
N ASP A 36 -2.51 1.01 -5.05
CA ASP A 36 -1.43 0.30 -5.73
C ASP A 36 -1.61 -1.21 -5.58
N THR A 37 -2.01 -1.66 -4.39
CA THR A 37 -2.42 -3.04 -4.12
C THR A 37 -3.61 -3.46 -4.98
N ALA A 38 -4.62 -2.62 -5.14
CA ALA A 38 -5.77 -2.93 -5.98
C ALA A 38 -5.36 -3.07 -7.47
N ARG A 39 -4.47 -2.20 -7.95
CA ARG A 39 -3.90 -2.29 -9.31
C ARG A 39 -3.07 -3.56 -9.49
N LEU A 40 -2.20 -3.87 -8.53
CA LEU A 40 -1.41 -5.10 -8.55
C LEU A 40 -2.30 -6.33 -8.68
N LYS A 41 -3.32 -6.44 -7.85
CA LYS A 41 -4.29 -7.55 -7.89
C LYS A 41 -5.01 -7.63 -9.24
N TYR A 42 -5.41 -6.48 -9.80
CA TYR A 42 -6.06 -6.42 -11.09
C TYR A 42 -5.14 -6.90 -12.22
N LEU A 43 -3.92 -6.37 -12.31
CA LEU A 43 -2.97 -6.74 -13.37
C LEU A 43 -2.52 -8.21 -13.26
N LEU A 44 -2.28 -8.70 -12.04
CA LEU A 44 -2.03 -10.12 -11.80
C LEU A 44 -3.22 -10.99 -12.24
N GLY A 45 -4.44 -10.58 -11.92
CA GLY A 45 -5.64 -11.28 -12.36
C GLY A 45 -5.73 -11.38 -13.90
N GLN A 46 -5.44 -10.28 -14.59
CA GLN A 46 -5.41 -10.24 -16.06
C GLN A 46 -4.32 -11.19 -16.63
N GLU A 47 -3.10 -11.10 -16.13
CA GLU A 47 -1.97 -11.91 -16.60
C GLU A 47 -2.19 -13.41 -16.35
N LEU A 48 -2.72 -13.75 -15.17
CA LEU A 48 -2.96 -15.14 -14.76
C LEU A 48 -4.28 -15.72 -15.29
N GLY A 49 -5.15 -14.88 -15.85
CA GLY A 49 -6.47 -15.30 -16.35
C GLY A 49 -7.41 -15.73 -15.22
N VAL A 50 -7.38 -15.02 -14.08
CA VAL A 50 -8.25 -15.26 -12.93
C VAL A 50 -8.92 -13.98 -12.48
N ASP A 51 -10.05 -14.08 -11.77
CA ASP A 51 -10.67 -12.93 -11.15
C ASP A 51 -9.73 -12.31 -10.10
N SER A 52 -9.56 -10.99 -10.12
CA SER A 52 -8.69 -10.27 -9.19
C SER A 52 -9.08 -10.43 -7.71
N ARG A 53 -10.32 -10.83 -7.42
CA ARG A 53 -10.77 -11.18 -6.07
C ARG A 53 -10.11 -12.43 -5.52
N ASN A 54 -9.63 -13.32 -6.40
CA ASN A 54 -8.88 -14.51 -6.01
C ASN A 54 -7.39 -14.22 -5.78
N VAL A 55 -6.92 -13.04 -6.15
CA VAL A 55 -5.52 -12.64 -5.99
C VAL A 55 -5.33 -12.01 -4.61
N HIS A 56 -4.47 -12.60 -3.81
CA HIS A 56 -4.04 -12.08 -2.52
C HIS A 56 -2.57 -11.66 -2.64
N ALA A 57 -2.35 -10.38 -2.80
CA ALA A 57 -1.03 -9.75 -2.90
C ALA A 57 -1.13 -8.35 -2.29
N ALA A 58 -0.03 -7.80 -1.83
CA ALA A 58 0.02 -6.47 -1.23
C ALA A 58 1.24 -5.69 -1.71
N ILE A 59 1.07 -4.38 -1.77
CA ILE A 59 2.16 -3.42 -1.87
C ILE A 59 2.27 -2.73 -0.51
N LEU A 60 3.47 -2.66 0.03
CA LEU A 60 3.79 -2.05 1.32
C LEU A 60 4.83 -0.94 1.14
N GLY A 61 5.15 -0.27 2.24
CA GLY A 61 6.16 0.79 2.25
C GLY A 61 5.57 2.17 1.99
N GLU A 62 6.38 3.08 1.50
CA GLU A 62 5.96 4.41 1.06
C GLU A 62 4.99 4.29 -0.11
N HIS A 63 3.93 5.11 -0.13
CA HIS A 63 3.18 5.30 -1.37
C HIS A 63 3.97 6.20 -2.31
N GLY A 64 4.77 5.60 -3.18
CA GLY A 64 5.68 6.30 -4.09
C GLY A 64 6.77 5.38 -4.65
N ASP A 65 7.91 5.99 -5.01
CA ASP A 65 8.98 5.27 -5.72
C ASP A 65 9.66 4.16 -4.90
N SER A 66 9.52 4.17 -3.56
CA SER A 66 10.10 3.16 -2.68
C SER A 66 9.09 2.16 -2.12
N GLU A 67 7.90 2.07 -2.72
CA GLU A 67 6.96 0.98 -2.42
C GLU A 67 7.57 -0.38 -2.77
N LEU A 68 7.04 -1.45 -2.18
CA LEU A 68 7.47 -2.80 -2.48
C LEU A 68 6.30 -3.76 -2.62
N ALA A 69 6.35 -4.62 -3.63
CA ALA A 69 5.41 -5.73 -3.75
C ALA A 69 5.87 -6.90 -2.88
N VAL A 70 4.99 -7.43 -2.04
CA VAL A 70 5.27 -8.58 -1.19
C VAL A 70 4.88 -9.85 -1.93
N TRP A 71 5.85 -10.48 -2.55
CA TRP A 71 5.68 -11.70 -3.33
C TRP A 71 5.71 -12.96 -2.47
N SER A 72 6.45 -12.93 -1.37
CA SER A 72 6.66 -14.08 -0.47
C SER A 72 5.37 -14.58 0.18
N SER A 73 4.38 -13.73 0.34
CA SER A 73 3.06 -14.08 0.88
C SER A 73 1.93 -14.05 -0.16
N ALA A 74 2.26 -13.72 -1.43
CA ALA A 74 1.26 -13.63 -2.48
C ALA A 74 0.71 -15.01 -2.84
N ASN A 75 -0.61 -15.08 -3.02
CA ASN A 75 -1.28 -16.34 -3.36
C ASN A 75 -2.52 -16.12 -4.23
N ILE A 76 -2.96 -17.16 -4.91
CA ILE A 76 -4.19 -17.22 -5.70
C ILE A 76 -5.11 -18.23 -5.03
N SER A 77 -6.11 -17.75 -4.30
CA SER A 77 -7.06 -18.62 -3.56
C SER A 77 -6.34 -19.70 -2.74
N SER A 78 -5.37 -19.31 -1.91
CA SER A 78 -4.57 -20.19 -1.04
C SER A 78 -3.52 -21.06 -1.75
N ILE A 79 -3.37 -20.96 -3.07
CA ILE A 79 -2.25 -21.54 -3.78
C ILE A 79 -1.16 -20.48 -3.86
N ASP A 80 0.04 -20.79 -3.34
CA ASP A 80 1.21 -19.92 -3.44
C ASP A 80 1.40 -19.41 -4.89
N LEU A 81 1.77 -18.14 -5.05
CA LEU A 81 1.86 -17.50 -6.35
C LEU A 81 2.85 -18.21 -7.28
N ASP A 82 4.04 -18.55 -6.78
CA ASP A 82 5.06 -19.23 -7.59
C ASP A 82 4.57 -20.61 -8.02
N ARG A 83 3.91 -21.32 -7.10
CA ARG A 83 3.30 -22.62 -7.42
C ARG A 83 2.19 -22.49 -8.44
N PHE A 84 1.32 -21.47 -8.32
CA PHE A 84 0.28 -21.21 -9.29
C PHE A 84 0.85 -20.90 -10.69
N CYS A 85 1.88 -20.06 -10.75
CA CYS A 85 2.58 -19.73 -12.00
C CYS A 85 3.18 -20.98 -12.66
N GLN A 86 3.83 -21.85 -11.88
CA GLN A 86 4.34 -23.13 -12.39
C GLN A 86 3.24 -24.02 -13.00
N LEU A 87 2.11 -24.16 -12.30
CA LEU A 87 0.97 -24.96 -12.75
C LEU A 87 0.35 -24.42 -14.06
N ARG A 88 0.39 -23.11 -14.26
CA ARG A 88 -0.17 -22.44 -15.43
C ARG A 88 0.85 -22.16 -16.53
N GLY A 89 2.15 -22.36 -16.27
CA GLY A 89 3.24 -21.99 -17.18
C GLY A 89 3.34 -20.47 -17.40
N ARG A 90 2.90 -19.65 -16.45
CA ARG A 90 2.85 -18.16 -16.51
C ARG A 90 2.78 -17.53 -15.12
N PRO A 91 3.20 -16.28 -15.03
CA PRO A 91 4.41 -15.70 -15.64
C PRO A 91 5.66 -16.21 -14.91
N ASP A 92 6.83 -15.95 -15.47
CA ASP A 92 8.09 -16.07 -14.74
C ASP A 92 8.34 -14.85 -13.85
N ARG A 93 9.42 -14.84 -13.08
CA ARG A 93 9.79 -13.75 -12.19
C ARG A 93 9.90 -12.41 -12.94
N ALA A 94 10.45 -12.41 -14.15
CA ALA A 94 10.56 -11.19 -14.95
C ALA A 94 9.18 -10.63 -15.35
N GLY A 95 8.19 -11.49 -15.56
CA GLY A 95 6.79 -11.09 -15.79
C GLY A 95 6.17 -10.43 -14.57
N LEU A 96 6.40 -10.96 -13.36
CA LEU A 96 5.93 -10.36 -12.11
C LEU A 96 6.58 -8.99 -11.87
N ASP A 97 7.89 -8.86 -12.11
CA ASP A 97 8.60 -7.60 -11.98
C ASP A 97 8.12 -6.55 -12.99
N ARG A 98 7.72 -6.97 -14.20
CA ARG A 98 7.10 -6.07 -15.18
C ARG A 98 5.77 -5.53 -14.67
N ILE A 99 4.90 -6.41 -14.16
CA ILE A 99 3.60 -6.03 -13.59
C ILE A 99 3.79 -5.03 -12.45
N TYR A 100 4.70 -5.31 -11.53
CA TYR A 100 4.99 -4.40 -10.42
C TYR A 100 5.45 -3.03 -10.90
N ARG A 101 6.37 -2.96 -11.87
CA ARG A 101 6.81 -1.68 -12.46
C ARG A 101 5.65 -0.93 -13.11
N GLU A 102 4.75 -1.62 -13.78
CA GLU A 102 3.55 -1.01 -14.37
C GLU A 102 2.63 -0.40 -13.30
N VAL A 103 2.48 -1.06 -12.16
CA VAL A 103 1.73 -0.52 -11.00
C VAL A 103 2.38 0.76 -10.51
N ARG A 104 3.66 0.71 -10.14
CA ARG A 104 4.42 1.83 -9.59
C ARG A 104 4.40 3.04 -10.52
N ASP A 105 4.62 2.82 -11.81
CA ASP A 105 4.74 3.89 -12.80
C ASP A 105 3.38 4.39 -13.32
N SER A 106 2.27 3.73 -12.95
CA SER A 106 0.92 4.02 -13.46
C SER A 106 0.45 5.45 -13.17
N ALA A 107 0.80 6.02 -12.03
CA ALA A 107 0.42 7.39 -11.69
C ALA A 107 1.08 8.41 -12.63
N TYR A 108 2.35 8.23 -12.97
CA TYR A 108 3.07 9.08 -13.91
C TYR A 108 2.46 9.02 -15.30
N GLU A 109 2.09 7.82 -15.77
CA GLU A 109 1.46 7.64 -17.06
C GLU A 109 0.08 8.31 -17.12
N ILE A 110 -0.74 8.19 -16.07
CA ILE A 110 -2.05 8.85 -15.99
C ILE A 110 -1.89 10.37 -15.98
N ILE A 111 -0.94 10.91 -15.21
CA ILE A 111 -0.66 12.34 -15.14
C ILE A 111 -0.19 12.86 -16.51
N ARG A 112 0.70 12.11 -17.19
CA ARG A 112 1.17 12.47 -18.52
C ARG A 112 0.03 12.58 -19.53
N ARG A 113 -0.96 11.65 -19.50
CA ARG A 113 -2.05 11.59 -20.48
C ARG A 113 -3.18 12.58 -20.19
N LYS A 114 -3.56 12.82 -18.95
CA LYS A 114 -4.71 13.65 -18.60
C LYS A 114 -4.44 14.73 -17.57
N GLY A 115 -3.18 14.99 -17.24
CA GLY A 115 -2.73 16.04 -16.35
C GLY A 115 -3.01 15.82 -14.87
N ALA A 116 -3.76 14.76 -14.49
CA ALA A 116 -4.10 14.47 -13.10
C ALA A 116 -4.52 13.03 -12.88
N THR A 117 -4.37 12.56 -11.63
CA THR A 117 -4.96 11.31 -11.14
C THR A 117 -5.94 11.63 -10.01
N TYR A 118 -7.17 11.13 -10.09
CA TYR A 118 -8.22 11.39 -9.09
C TYR A 118 -9.25 10.26 -8.97
N TYR A 119 -9.64 9.57 -10.03
CA TYR A 119 -10.67 8.53 -9.96
C TYR A 119 -10.21 7.31 -9.13
N GLY A 120 -8.97 6.84 -9.35
CA GLY A 120 -8.45 5.69 -8.63
C GLY A 120 -8.38 5.95 -7.13
N ILE A 121 -7.83 7.09 -6.73
CA ILE A 121 -7.74 7.45 -5.31
C ILE A 121 -9.13 7.69 -4.69
N ALA A 122 -10.07 8.26 -5.44
CA ALA A 122 -11.44 8.41 -4.95
C ALA A 122 -12.09 7.05 -4.63
N MET A 123 -11.86 6.03 -5.47
CA MET A 123 -12.34 4.67 -5.22
C MET A 123 -11.65 4.01 -4.01
N ALA A 124 -10.35 4.23 -3.83
CA ALA A 124 -9.63 3.74 -2.66
C ALA A 124 -10.16 4.37 -1.37
N VAL A 125 -10.37 5.68 -1.35
CA VAL A 125 -10.96 6.40 -0.20
C VAL A 125 -12.39 5.94 0.05
N ALA A 126 -13.21 5.75 -0.99
CA ALA A 126 -14.56 5.22 -0.86
C ALA A 126 -14.57 3.82 -0.24
N ARG A 127 -13.63 2.94 -0.65
CA ARG A 127 -13.48 1.60 -0.07
C ARG A 127 -13.10 1.65 1.41
N ILE A 128 -12.16 2.53 1.80
CA ILE A 128 -11.79 2.73 3.20
C ILE A 128 -13.00 3.24 4.01
N ALA A 129 -13.71 4.25 3.49
CA ALA A 129 -14.89 4.79 4.15
C ALA A 129 -16.00 3.75 4.32
N GLU A 130 -16.20 2.89 3.33
CA GLU A 130 -17.14 1.77 3.41
C GLU A 130 -16.79 0.80 4.53
N CYS A 131 -15.49 0.43 4.67
CA CYS A 131 -15.03 -0.42 5.76
C CYS A 131 -15.36 0.17 7.13
N ILE A 132 -15.17 1.48 7.30
CA ILE A 132 -15.45 2.18 8.55
C ILE A 132 -16.95 2.22 8.84
N VAL A 133 -17.75 2.65 7.86
CA VAL A 133 -19.21 2.81 8.04
C VAL A 133 -19.90 1.47 8.29
N ARG A 134 -19.45 0.42 7.62
CA ARG A 134 -20.04 -0.94 7.76
C ARG A 134 -19.39 -1.79 8.85
N ASP A 135 -18.36 -1.28 9.51
CA ASP A 135 -17.56 -2.02 10.52
C ASP A 135 -17.04 -3.36 9.98
N GLU A 136 -16.49 -3.35 8.76
CA GLU A 136 -16.13 -4.60 8.06
C GLU A 136 -14.90 -5.28 8.65
N ARG A 137 -14.06 -4.55 9.41
CA ARG A 137 -12.76 -5.04 9.92
C ARG A 137 -11.90 -5.63 8.80
N ALA A 138 -11.89 -4.93 7.67
CA ALA A 138 -11.13 -5.35 6.51
C ALA A 138 -9.63 -5.10 6.72
N MET A 139 -8.81 -6.02 6.22
CA MET A 139 -7.36 -5.84 6.20
C MET A 139 -6.96 -5.03 4.97
N LEU A 140 -6.40 -3.84 5.18
CA LEU A 140 -6.00 -2.91 4.13
C LEU A 140 -4.57 -2.40 4.39
N PRO A 141 -3.74 -2.22 3.35
CA PRO A 141 -2.41 -1.63 3.47
C PRO A 141 -2.50 -0.10 3.51
N VAL A 142 -2.98 0.44 4.61
CA VAL A 142 -3.13 1.87 4.86
C VAL A 142 -1.86 2.46 5.50
N SER A 143 -1.61 3.75 5.28
CA SER A 143 -0.51 4.47 5.92
C SER A 143 -0.85 4.73 7.39
N VAL A 144 -0.14 4.08 8.28
CA VAL A 144 -0.38 4.11 9.74
C VAL A 144 0.87 4.49 10.50
N LEU A 145 0.71 5.13 11.66
CA LEU A 145 1.81 5.37 12.58
C LEU A 145 2.40 4.04 13.06
N LEU A 146 3.69 3.85 12.83
CA LEU A 146 4.42 2.70 13.34
C LEU A 146 4.88 2.95 14.78
N GLN A 147 4.68 1.95 15.63
CA GLN A 147 4.99 1.94 17.06
C GLN A 147 5.71 0.64 17.44
N GLY A 148 6.79 0.34 16.71
CA GLY A 148 7.64 -0.83 16.90
C GLY A 148 7.51 -1.92 15.83
N GLN A 149 6.50 -1.87 14.95
CA GLN A 149 6.33 -2.86 13.89
C GLN A 149 7.56 -2.89 12.98
N TYR A 150 8.03 -4.07 12.64
CA TYR A 150 9.29 -4.33 11.90
C TYR A 150 10.54 -3.67 12.53
N GLY A 151 10.47 -3.25 13.82
CA GLY A 151 11.51 -2.47 14.49
C GLY A 151 11.50 -0.98 14.10
N LEU A 152 10.41 -0.50 13.52
CA LEU A 152 10.23 0.88 13.06
C LEU A 152 9.29 1.65 13.99
N ASP A 153 9.59 2.92 14.23
CA ASP A 153 8.76 3.84 14.99
C ASP A 153 8.90 5.28 14.47
N GLY A 154 7.99 6.16 14.91
CA GLY A 154 8.07 7.59 14.65
C GLY A 154 7.91 8.00 13.18
N LEU A 155 7.19 7.20 12.40
CA LEU A 155 6.80 7.53 11.02
C LEU A 155 5.47 6.87 10.68
N CYS A 156 4.79 7.35 9.65
CA CYS A 156 3.69 6.61 9.02
C CYS A 156 4.20 5.87 7.79
N LEU A 157 3.71 4.65 7.59
CA LEU A 157 4.10 3.78 6.48
C LEU A 157 2.94 2.84 6.15
N SER A 158 2.82 2.45 4.89
CA SER A 158 1.77 1.54 4.46
C SER A 158 2.13 0.11 4.82
N ILE A 159 1.41 -0.45 5.77
CA ILE A 159 1.48 -1.86 6.18
C ILE A 159 0.07 -2.40 6.44
N PRO A 160 -0.14 -3.73 6.44
CA PRO A 160 -1.45 -4.29 6.65
C PRO A 160 -2.03 -3.89 8.01
N ALA A 161 -3.24 -3.36 8.00
CA ALA A 161 -3.96 -2.98 9.21
C ALA A 161 -5.43 -3.41 9.13
N ILE A 162 -6.02 -3.74 10.26
CA ILE A 162 -7.45 -3.99 10.37
C ILE A 162 -8.16 -2.66 10.52
N VAL A 163 -9.02 -2.34 9.56
CA VAL A 163 -9.81 -1.11 9.54
C VAL A 163 -11.26 -1.44 9.82
N GLY A 164 -11.79 -0.87 10.88
CA GLY A 164 -13.17 -1.02 11.32
C GLY A 164 -13.80 0.34 11.68
N ARG A 165 -14.88 0.30 12.44
CA ARG A 165 -15.66 1.50 12.80
C ARG A 165 -14.85 2.56 13.54
N ASN A 166 -13.86 2.15 14.31
CA ASN A 166 -13.03 3.07 15.11
C ASN A 166 -11.77 3.55 14.36
N GLY A 167 -11.66 3.26 13.08
CA GLY A 167 -10.45 3.50 12.27
C GLY A 167 -9.55 2.26 12.25
N VAL A 168 -8.26 2.43 12.42
CA VAL A 168 -7.30 1.33 12.51
C VAL A 168 -7.37 0.71 13.90
N GLU A 169 -7.81 -0.53 13.97
CA GLU A 169 -7.98 -1.29 15.23
C GLU A 169 -6.70 -2.08 15.58
N SER A 170 -5.97 -2.55 14.59
CA SER A 170 -4.69 -3.24 14.78
C SER A 170 -3.81 -3.12 13.54
N VAL A 171 -2.51 -3.14 13.76
CA VAL A 171 -1.47 -3.11 12.73
C VAL A 171 -0.78 -4.47 12.73
N LEU A 172 -0.61 -5.07 11.55
CA LEU A 172 -0.17 -6.44 11.42
C LEU A 172 1.23 -6.51 10.79
N GLU A 173 2.13 -7.26 11.42
CA GLU A 173 3.39 -7.66 10.81
C GLU A 173 3.18 -8.98 10.07
N ILE A 174 3.20 -8.94 8.74
CA ILE A 174 3.19 -10.15 7.93
C ILE A 174 4.64 -10.64 7.73
N PRO A 175 4.87 -11.94 7.55
CA PRO A 175 6.18 -12.45 7.19
C PRO A 175 6.66 -11.81 5.87
N LEU A 176 7.90 -11.35 5.87
CA LEU A 176 8.59 -10.81 4.71
C LEU A 176 9.87 -11.62 4.48
N ASP A 177 10.22 -11.85 3.23
CA ASP A 177 11.53 -12.40 2.92
C ASP A 177 12.65 -11.37 3.26
N PRO A 178 13.93 -11.78 3.35
CA PRO A 178 15.01 -10.87 3.70
C PRO A 178 15.14 -9.67 2.74
N GLY A 179 14.86 -9.84 1.45
CA GLY A 179 14.90 -8.77 0.45
C GLY A 179 13.76 -7.78 0.62
N GLU A 180 12.54 -8.28 0.82
CA GLU A 180 11.35 -7.49 1.10
C GLU A 180 11.49 -6.70 2.41
N ARG A 181 12.03 -7.35 3.45
CA ARG A 181 12.30 -6.69 4.72
C ARG A 181 13.31 -5.54 4.54
N GLN A 182 14.39 -5.78 3.82
CA GLN A 182 15.38 -4.72 3.57
C GLN A 182 14.77 -3.57 2.76
N ALA A 183 13.99 -3.86 1.73
CA ALA A 183 13.29 -2.84 0.95
C ALA A 183 12.33 -2.00 1.81
N LEU A 184 11.61 -2.63 2.77
CA LEU A 184 10.75 -1.92 3.71
C LEU A 184 11.55 -0.98 4.62
N LEU A 185 12.69 -1.43 5.12
CA LEU A 185 13.59 -0.61 5.96
C LEU A 185 14.18 0.56 5.18
N ASP A 186 14.56 0.35 3.92
CA ASP A 186 15.07 1.40 3.03
C ASP A 186 13.99 2.44 2.72
N SER A 187 12.76 2.00 2.47
CA SER A 187 11.59 2.87 2.30
C SER A 187 11.34 3.73 3.54
N ALA A 188 11.36 3.12 4.72
CA ALA A 188 11.21 3.83 6.00
C ALA A 188 12.32 4.84 6.25
N ALA A 189 13.57 4.50 5.91
CA ALA A 189 14.71 5.40 6.07
C ALA A 189 14.58 6.67 5.20
N ARG A 190 14.09 6.52 3.96
CA ARG A 190 13.81 7.65 3.06
C ARG A 190 12.74 8.57 3.65
N LEU A 191 11.63 8.02 4.12
CA LEU A 191 10.56 8.80 4.75
C LEU A 191 11.01 9.51 6.02
N LYS A 192 11.79 8.85 6.88
CA LYS A 192 12.38 9.50 8.07
C LYS A 192 13.26 10.69 7.72
N ALA A 193 14.01 10.62 6.62
CA ALA A 193 14.80 11.75 6.13
C ALA A 193 13.89 12.92 5.73
N VAL A 194 12.84 12.66 4.95
CA VAL A 194 11.88 13.69 4.52
C VAL A 194 11.15 14.33 5.70
N ILE A 195 10.70 13.52 6.69
CA ILE A 195 10.04 13.99 7.91
C ILE A 195 10.98 14.94 8.69
N ARG A 196 12.22 14.55 8.87
CA ARG A 196 13.24 15.37 9.54
C ARG A 196 13.52 16.68 8.79
N ASP A 197 13.68 16.63 7.47
CA ASP A 197 13.95 17.79 6.63
C ASP A 197 12.76 18.76 6.60
N ALA A 198 11.53 18.25 6.82
CA ALA A 198 10.33 19.05 6.97
C ALA A 198 10.18 19.66 8.39
N GLY A 199 11.06 19.35 9.33
CA GLY A 199 10.97 19.83 10.72
C GLY A 199 9.86 19.20 11.56
N LEU A 200 9.44 17.98 11.22
CA LEU A 200 8.34 17.23 11.84
C LEU A 200 8.83 16.22 12.89
#